data_11b597eb3ad43ec934adc9cc9ad02cc8
#
_entry.id   11b597eb3ad43ec934adc9cc9ad02cc8
#
_cell.length_a   1.000
_cell.length_b   1.000
_cell.length_c   1.000
_cell.angle_alpha   90.00
_cell.angle_beta   90.00
_cell.angle_gamma   90.00
#
_symmetry.space_group_name_H-M   'P 1'
#
loop_
_entity.id
_entity.type
_entity.pdbx_description
1 polymer ?
#
loop_
_entity_poly.entity_id
_entity_poly.type
_entity_poly.pdbx_seq_one_letter_code
_entity_poly.pdbx_strand_id
1 'polypeptide(L)'
;PVSIYCNLINEKLYSFSRLSNFEKKKFDDLKKSRFLKYKNDFIEASQTFDIEWELLAAVAFQESQWDPKARSATQVKGMMMLTLPTAASVGVTNRLDPIQSIYGGAQYLSDLKVNTNYGTSSGDKIAFVLAAYNLGTTNVNNAISSLNKKSIEVTWLDLEEQLLNLKMSMDSENYSRGQQTVDFVERVRDYYYLLLAQNCSAG
;
A
#
# COMPACT_ATOMS: atom_id res chain seq x y z
N PRO A 1 -6.50 -22.11 21.22
CA PRO A 1 -5.17 -21.48 21.24
C PRO A 1 -5.02 -20.59 20.02
N VAL A 2 -4.75 -19.30 20.28
CA VAL A 2 -4.42 -18.35 19.21
C VAL A 2 -3.23 -18.93 18.45
N SER A 3 -3.30 -18.98 17.13
CA SER A 3 -2.23 -19.58 16.32
C SER A 3 -0.94 -18.76 16.48
N ILE A 4 0.23 -19.38 16.29
CA ILE A 4 1.54 -18.70 16.29
C ILE A 4 1.51 -17.51 15.32
N TYR A 5 0.84 -17.68 14.18
CA TYR A 5 0.63 -16.63 13.19
C TYR A 5 -0.09 -15.39 13.77
N CYS A 6 -1.19 -15.61 14.52
CA CYS A 6 -1.92 -14.51 15.15
C CYS A 6 -1.12 -13.80 16.24
N ASN A 7 -0.28 -14.54 16.98
CA ASN A 7 0.61 -13.94 17.97
C ASN A 7 1.64 -13.02 17.30
N LEU A 8 2.25 -13.44 16.17
CA LEU A 8 3.19 -12.62 15.41
C LEU A 8 2.52 -11.36 14.84
N ILE A 9 1.28 -11.47 14.35
CA ILE A 9 0.53 -10.31 13.85
C ILE A 9 0.26 -9.31 14.97
N ASN A 10 -0.20 -9.79 16.11
CA ASN A 10 -0.45 -8.94 17.27
C ASN A 10 0.83 -8.27 17.77
N GLU A 11 1.95 -9.01 17.84
CA GLU A 11 3.24 -8.44 18.18
C GLU A 11 3.65 -7.31 17.22
N LYS A 12 3.52 -7.54 15.91
CA LYS A 12 3.78 -6.51 14.88
C LYS A 12 2.91 -5.27 15.08
N LEU A 13 1.59 -5.47 15.31
CA LEU A 13 0.66 -4.37 15.50
C LEU A 13 0.95 -3.57 16.77
N TYR A 14 1.26 -4.23 17.89
CA TYR A 14 1.49 -3.54 19.17
C TYR A 14 2.88 -2.91 19.27
N SER A 15 3.91 -3.54 18.71
CA SER A 15 5.29 -3.08 18.86
C SER A 15 5.68 -2.03 17.83
N PHE A 16 5.08 -2.02 16.65
CA PHE A 16 5.52 -1.20 15.52
C PHE A 16 4.46 -0.27 14.94
N SER A 17 3.18 -0.41 15.33
CA SER A 17 2.12 0.45 14.79
C SER A 17 2.25 1.88 15.31
N ARG A 18 2.23 2.83 14.37
CA ARG A 18 2.23 4.27 14.64
C ARG A 18 0.82 4.85 14.75
N LEU A 19 -0.22 4.02 14.57
CA LEU A 19 -1.61 4.47 14.61
C LEU A 19 -2.05 4.84 16.03
N SER A 20 -2.55 6.05 16.19
CA SER A 20 -3.21 6.50 17.41
C SER A 20 -4.54 5.75 17.65
N ASN A 21 -5.04 5.78 18.89
CA ASN A 21 -6.35 5.20 19.21
C ASN A 21 -7.48 5.87 18.41
N PHE A 22 -7.34 7.15 18.07
CA PHE A 22 -8.29 7.87 17.23
C PHE A 22 -8.30 7.32 15.80
N GLU A 23 -7.12 7.08 15.20
CA GLU A 23 -7.00 6.51 13.86
C GLU A 23 -7.54 5.08 13.80
N LYS A 24 -7.25 4.26 14.81
CA LYS A 24 -7.80 2.88 14.93
C LYS A 24 -9.33 2.90 15.00
N LYS A 25 -9.89 3.79 15.83
CA LYS A 25 -11.35 3.95 15.92
C LYS A 25 -11.95 4.42 14.60
N LYS A 26 -11.36 5.42 13.97
CA LYS A 26 -11.80 5.91 12.64
C LYS A 26 -11.78 4.80 11.59
N PHE A 27 -10.73 3.99 11.59
CA PHE A 27 -10.62 2.83 10.72
C PHE A 27 -11.78 1.86 10.92
N ASP A 28 -12.09 1.49 12.17
CA ASP A 28 -13.18 0.57 12.52
C ASP A 28 -14.55 1.12 12.12
N ASP A 29 -14.80 2.41 12.33
CA ASP A 29 -16.05 3.06 11.95
C ASP A 29 -16.23 3.08 10.43
N LEU A 30 -15.18 3.39 9.69
CA LEU A 30 -15.20 3.38 8.22
C LEU A 30 -15.21 1.96 7.64
N LYS A 31 -14.62 0.98 8.29
CA LYS A 31 -14.75 -0.42 7.93
C LYS A 31 -16.22 -0.85 7.95
N LYS A 32 -16.96 -0.53 9.00
CA LYS A 32 -18.39 -0.85 9.13
C LYS A 32 -19.24 -0.11 8.12
N SER A 33 -18.98 1.18 7.88
CA SER A 33 -19.85 2.04 7.06
C SER A 33 -19.54 2.02 5.57
N ARG A 34 -18.27 1.73 5.17
CA ARG A 34 -17.82 1.77 3.78
C ARG A 34 -17.30 0.43 3.28
N PHE A 35 -16.26 -0.14 3.93
CA PHE A 35 -15.55 -1.32 3.45
C PHE A 35 -16.45 -2.55 3.29
N LEU A 36 -17.33 -2.81 4.26
CA LEU A 36 -18.20 -4.01 4.21
C LEU A 36 -19.10 -4.07 2.97
N LYS A 37 -19.38 -2.93 2.34
CA LYS A 37 -20.15 -2.87 1.08
C LYS A 37 -19.40 -3.48 -0.11
N TYR A 38 -18.07 -3.47 -0.06
CA TYR A 38 -17.19 -3.88 -1.15
C TYR A 38 -16.27 -5.05 -0.77
N LYS A 39 -16.46 -5.64 0.43
CA LYS A 39 -15.59 -6.70 0.93
C LYS A 39 -15.45 -7.86 -0.05
N ASN A 40 -16.56 -8.29 -0.66
CA ASN A 40 -16.56 -9.39 -1.62
C ASN A 40 -15.79 -9.01 -2.89
N ASP A 41 -15.93 -7.78 -3.39
CA ASP A 41 -15.18 -7.30 -4.55
C ASP A 41 -13.68 -7.29 -4.28
N PHE A 42 -13.24 -6.92 -3.05
CA PHE A 42 -11.84 -7.01 -2.64
C PHE A 42 -11.35 -8.46 -2.61
N ILE A 43 -12.14 -9.41 -2.10
CA ILE A 43 -11.79 -10.84 -2.06
C ILE A 43 -11.70 -11.42 -3.47
N GLU A 44 -12.66 -11.15 -4.35
CA GLU A 44 -12.68 -11.64 -5.73
C GLU A 44 -11.52 -11.07 -6.54
N ALA A 45 -11.25 -9.75 -6.43
CA ALA A 45 -10.12 -9.13 -7.09
C ALA A 45 -8.79 -9.70 -6.58
N SER A 46 -8.66 -9.96 -5.27
CA SER A 46 -7.47 -10.55 -4.67
C SER A 46 -7.17 -11.95 -5.22
N GLN A 47 -8.20 -12.78 -5.37
CA GLN A 47 -8.10 -14.11 -5.97
C GLN A 47 -7.73 -14.06 -7.46
N THR A 48 -8.30 -13.08 -8.18
CA THR A 48 -8.04 -12.90 -9.61
C THR A 48 -6.59 -12.51 -9.90
N PHE A 49 -5.99 -11.68 -9.06
CA PHE A 49 -4.67 -11.09 -9.31
C PHE A 49 -3.57 -11.56 -8.34
N ASP A 50 -3.81 -12.58 -7.54
CA ASP A 50 -2.87 -13.15 -6.56
C ASP A 50 -2.26 -12.07 -5.62
N ILE A 51 -3.12 -11.24 -5.06
CA ILE A 51 -2.80 -10.23 -4.05
C ILE A 51 -3.63 -10.51 -2.80
N GLU A 52 -3.04 -10.44 -1.61
CA GLU A 52 -3.78 -10.59 -0.35
C GLU A 52 -4.85 -9.49 -0.25
N TRP A 53 -6.12 -9.88 0.02
CA TRP A 53 -7.22 -8.91 0.06
C TRP A 53 -7.04 -7.88 1.18
N GLU A 54 -6.40 -8.26 2.30
CA GLU A 54 -6.09 -7.35 3.40
C GLU A 54 -5.09 -6.26 2.96
N LEU A 55 -4.09 -6.63 2.16
CA LEU A 55 -3.14 -5.68 1.60
C LEU A 55 -3.83 -4.73 0.63
N LEU A 56 -4.64 -5.27 -0.29
CA LEU A 56 -5.42 -4.48 -1.25
C LEU A 56 -6.37 -3.50 -0.54
N ALA A 57 -7.07 -3.98 0.51
CA ALA A 57 -7.97 -3.15 1.30
C ALA A 57 -7.23 -2.08 2.13
N ALA A 58 -6.03 -2.39 2.64
CA ALA A 58 -5.18 -1.43 3.36
C ALA A 58 -4.68 -0.30 2.43
N VAL A 59 -4.27 -0.64 1.21
CA VAL A 59 -3.92 0.36 0.17
C VAL A 59 -5.13 1.24 -0.12
N ALA A 60 -6.31 0.68 -0.39
CA ALA A 60 -7.52 1.44 -0.65
C ALA A 60 -7.92 2.37 0.52
N PHE A 61 -7.69 1.93 1.76
CA PHE A 61 -7.93 2.77 2.93
C PHE A 61 -6.96 3.95 2.99
N GLN A 62 -5.67 3.70 2.79
CA GLN A 62 -4.66 4.76 2.79
C GLN A 62 -4.92 5.77 1.66
N GLU A 63 -5.35 5.32 0.50
CA GLU A 63 -5.62 6.15 -0.68
C GLU A 63 -6.88 7.02 -0.52
N SER A 64 -7.99 6.42 -0.09
CA SER A 64 -9.30 7.08 -0.14
C SER A 64 -10.17 6.87 1.10
N GLN A 65 -9.72 6.13 2.09
CA GLN A 65 -10.56 5.66 3.19
C GLN A 65 -11.81 4.89 2.69
N TRP A 66 -11.61 4.09 1.64
CA TRP A 66 -12.65 3.34 0.92
C TRP A 66 -13.78 4.22 0.35
N ASP A 67 -13.46 5.47 -0.05
CA ASP A 67 -14.41 6.34 -0.73
C ASP A 67 -14.29 6.20 -2.26
N PRO A 68 -15.29 5.61 -2.96
CA PRO A 68 -15.23 5.45 -4.41
C PRO A 68 -15.29 6.78 -5.16
N LYS A 69 -15.71 7.86 -4.50
CA LYS A 69 -15.83 9.20 -5.09
C LYS A 69 -14.63 10.09 -4.81
N ALA A 70 -13.59 9.55 -4.16
CA ALA A 70 -12.38 10.31 -3.81
C ALA A 70 -11.75 10.96 -5.05
N ARG A 71 -11.26 12.17 -4.87
CA ARG A 71 -10.56 12.96 -5.90
C ARG A 71 -9.46 13.77 -5.25
N SER A 72 -8.27 13.80 -5.85
CA SER A 72 -7.18 14.68 -5.44
C SER A 72 -7.06 15.90 -6.34
N ALA A 73 -6.30 16.90 -5.89
CA ALA A 73 -5.92 18.05 -6.70
C ALA A 73 -5.08 17.64 -7.93
N THR A 74 -4.34 16.53 -7.84
CA THR A 74 -3.49 15.98 -8.92
C THR A 74 -4.23 15.06 -9.89
N GLN A 75 -5.58 15.11 -9.91
CA GLN A 75 -6.43 14.36 -10.85
C GLN A 75 -6.45 12.83 -10.67
N VAL A 76 -5.90 12.27 -9.58
CA VAL A 76 -6.13 10.87 -9.22
C VAL A 76 -7.55 10.71 -8.66
N LYS A 77 -8.18 9.56 -8.92
CA LYS A 77 -9.61 9.38 -8.61
C LYS A 77 -9.92 7.94 -8.22
N GLY A 78 -11.03 7.81 -7.47
CA GLY A 78 -11.65 6.55 -7.10
C GLY A 78 -11.04 5.91 -5.87
N MET A 79 -11.54 4.72 -5.54
CA MET A 79 -11.19 4.02 -4.31
C MET A 79 -9.69 3.72 -4.18
N MET A 80 -9.03 3.39 -5.30
CA MET A 80 -7.60 3.08 -5.38
C MET A 80 -6.75 4.26 -5.89
N MET A 81 -7.34 5.47 -6.04
CA MET A 81 -6.67 6.71 -6.46
C MET A 81 -5.75 6.53 -7.68
N LEU A 82 -6.28 5.85 -8.73
CA LEU A 82 -5.51 5.59 -9.93
C LEU A 82 -5.29 6.87 -10.76
N THR A 83 -4.09 7.03 -11.30
CA THR A 83 -3.81 8.04 -12.34
C THR A 83 -4.49 7.65 -13.65
N LEU A 84 -4.61 8.59 -14.60
CA LEU A 84 -5.14 8.26 -15.94
C LEU A 84 -4.26 7.23 -16.68
N PRO A 85 -2.92 7.38 -16.70
CA PRO A 85 -2.05 6.39 -17.34
C PRO A 85 -2.15 5.00 -16.70
N THR A 86 -2.15 4.92 -15.36
CA THR A 86 -2.28 3.64 -14.63
C THR A 86 -3.65 3.00 -14.92
N ALA A 87 -4.73 3.77 -14.87
CA ALA A 87 -6.06 3.26 -15.20
C ALA A 87 -6.12 2.70 -16.62
N ALA A 88 -5.54 3.40 -17.60
CA ALA A 88 -5.50 2.95 -18.98
C ALA A 88 -4.68 1.65 -19.14
N SER A 89 -3.54 1.52 -18.44
CA SER A 89 -2.68 0.31 -18.52
C SER A 89 -3.34 -0.93 -17.97
N VAL A 90 -4.30 -0.79 -17.03
CA VAL A 90 -5.04 -1.90 -16.42
C VAL A 90 -6.51 -1.97 -16.89
N GLY A 91 -6.87 -1.31 -18.00
CA GLY A 91 -8.18 -1.41 -18.63
C GLY A 91 -9.33 -0.73 -17.87
N VAL A 92 -9.05 0.14 -16.90
CA VAL A 92 -10.06 0.90 -16.15
C VAL A 92 -10.54 2.09 -16.97
N THR A 93 -11.81 2.08 -17.34
CA THR A 93 -12.46 3.16 -18.13
C THR A 93 -13.14 4.19 -17.23
N ASN A 94 -13.64 3.79 -16.06
CA ASN A 94 -14.26 4.67 -15.06
C ASN A 94 -13.62 4.48 -13.69
N ARG A 95 -12.68 5.35 -13.32
CA ARG A 95 -11.98 5.30 -12.02
C ARG A 95 -12.88 5.55 -10.81
N LEU A 96 -14.08 6.13 -11.00
CA LEU A 96 -15.08 6.36 -9.95
C LEU A 96 -16.06 5.19 -9.78
N ASP A 97 -16.03 4.21 -10.67
CA ASP A 97 -16.68 2.94 -10.47
C ASP A 97 -15.89 2.13 -9.44
N PRO A 98 -16.50 1.74 -8.30
CA PRO A 98 -15.77 1.09 -7.23
C PRO A 98 -15.18 -0.25 -7.65
N ILE A 99 -15.91 -1.04 -8.42
CA ILE A 99 -15.47 -2.37 -8.85
C ILE A 99 -14.29 -2.24 -9.82
N GLN A 100 -14.41 -1.42 -10.86
CA GLN A 100 -13.31 -1.15 -11.77
C GLN A 100 -12.08 -0.61 -11.05
N SER A 101 -12.27 0.28 -10.06
CA SER A 101 -11.17 0.83 -9.28
C SER A 101 -10.46 -0.24 -8.45
N ILE A 102 -11.20 -1.12 -7.76
CA ILE A 102 -10.66 -2.23 -6.95
C ILE A 102 -9.87 -3.21 -7.84
N TYR A 103 -10.48 -3.68 -8.93
CA TYR A 103 -9.85 -4.64 -9.85
C TYR A 103 -8.61 -4.03 -10.52
N GLY A 104 -8.69 -2.78 -10.98
CA GLY A 104 -7.54 -2.09 -11.57
C GLY A 104 -6.41 -1.87 -10.57
N GLY A 105 -6.72 -1.53 -9.31
CA GLY A 105 -5.73 -1.43 -8.24
C GLY A 105 -5.08 -2.76 -7.90
N ALA A 106 -5.86 -3.86 -7.87
CA ALA A 106 -5.36 -5.21 -7.64
C ALA A 106 -4.42 -5.66 -8.78
N GLN A 107 -4.82 -5.45 -10.03
CA GLN A 107 -3.98 -5.75 -11.19
C GLN A 107 -2.69 -4.94 -11.14
N TYR A 108 -2.75 -3.64 -10.87
CA TYR A 108 -1.57 -2.79 -10.79
C TYR A 108 -0.60 -3.24 -9.69
N LEU A 109 -1.11 -3.60 -8.50
CA LEU A 109 -0.28 -4.15 -7.43
C LEU A 109 0.36 -5.49 -7.82
N SER A 110 -0.37 -6.35 -8.53
CA SER A 110 0.14 -7.62 -9.05
C SER A 110 1.26 -7.38 -10.07
N ASP A 111 1.07 -6.48 -11.02
CA ASP A 111 2.08 -6.10 -12.01
C ASP A 111 3.34 -5.55 -11.34
N LEU A 112 3.20 -4.73 -10.31
CA LEU A 112 4.32 -4.24 -9.51
C LEU A 112 5.02 -5.38 -8.77
N LYS A 113 4.28 -6.33 -8.16
CA LYS A 113 4.83 -7.51 -7.46
C LYS A 113 5.67 -8.37 -8.40
N VAL A 114 5.20 -8.63 -9.62
CA VAL A 114 5.92 -9.42 -10.62
C VAL A 114 7.18 -8.71 -11.09
N ASN A 115 7.14 -7.38 -11.24
CA ASN A 115 8.25 -6.58 -11.76
C ASN A 115 9.23 -6.11 -10.67
N THR A 116 8.98 -6.39 -9.38
CA THR A 116 9.83 -5.99 -8.27
C THR A 116 10.81 -7.12 -7.93
N ASN A 117 12.08 -6.94 -8.30
CA ASN A 117 13.17 -7.90 -8.05
C ASN A 117 14.07 -7.47 -6.88
N TYR A 118 13.54 -6.68 -5.96
CA TYR A 118 14.24 -6.15 -4.79
C TYR A 118 13.74 -6.83 -3.52
N GLY A 119 14.53 -6.72 -2.46
CA GLY A 119 14.14 -7.15 -1.13
C GLY A 119 14.65 -8.54 -0.76
N THR A 120 15.17 -8.63 0.47
CA THR A 120 15.72 -9.84 1.07
C THR A 120 14.66 -10.69 1.76
N SER A 121 13.56 -10.06 2.17
CA SER A 121 12.43 -10.68 2.87
C SER A 121 11.11 -10.41 2.16
N SER A 122 10.06 -11.17 2.52
CA SER A 122 8.69 -10.90 2.04
C SER A 122 8.19 -9.51 2.46
N GLY A 123 8.58 -9.06 3.66
CA GLY A 123 8.25 -7.72 4.15
C GLY A 123 8.92 -6.61 3.33
N ASP A 124 10.20 -6.79 2.94
CA ASP A 124 10.87 -5.87 2.04
C ASP A 124 10.18 -5.80 0.68
N LYS A 125 9.86 -6.96 0.09
CA LYS A 125 9.18 -7.03 -1.22
C LYS A 125 7.86 -6.27 -1.21
N ILE A 126 7.04 -6.46 -0.19
CA ILE A 126 5.79 -5.71 -0.02
C ILE A 126 6.08 -4.21 0.07
N ALA A 127 7.05 -3.79 0.87
CA ALA A 127 7.39 -2.38 1.02
C ALA A 127 7.86 -1.74 -0.30
N PHE A 128 8.65 -2.45 -1.11
CA PHE A 128 9.06 -1.98 -2.44
C PHE A 128 7.87 -1.85 -3.40
N VAL A 129 6.95 -2.81 -3.40
CA VAL A 129 5.72 -2.74 -4.20
C VAL A 129 4.88 -1.53 -3.81
N LEU A 130 4.71 -1.28 -2.52
CA LEU A 130 3.97 -0.13 -1.99
C LEU A 130 4.66 1.21 -2.33
N ALA A 131 6.00 1.26 -2.22
CA ALA A 131 6.77 2.43 -2.63
C ALA A 131 6.61 2.69 -4.14
N ALA A 132 6.67 1.65 -4.97
CA ALA A 132 6.46 1.77 -6.42
C ALA A 132 5.02 2.18 -6.76
N TYR A 133 4.03 1.72 -6.00
CA TYR A 133 2.63 2.14 -6.16
C TYR A 133 2.46 3.65 -5.96
N ASN A 134 3.06 4.18 -4.89
CA ASN A 134 2.93 5.59 -4.51
C ASN A 134 3.85 6.54 -5.31
N LEU A 135 5.13 6.20 -5.42
CA LEU A 135 6.16 7.06 -6.00
C LEU A 135 6.35 6.84 -7.52
N GLY A 136 5.95 5.66 -8.00
CA GLY A 136 6.19 5.17 -9.35
C GLY A 136 7.50 4.38 -9.47
N THR A 137 7.48 3.34 -10.29
CA THR A 137 8.59 2.38 -10.47
C THR A 137 9.90 3.06 -10.88
N THR A 138 9.84 4.03 -11.80
CA THR A 138 11.04 4.74 -12.27
C THR A 138 11.77 5.45 -11.12
N ASN A 139 11.05 6.15 -10.26
CA ASN A 139 11.65 6.87 -9.15
C ASN A 139 12.24 5.92 -8.09
N VAL A 140 11.56 4.81 -7.81
CA VAL A 140 12.06 3.76 -6.92
C VAL A 140 13.34 3.14 -7.48
N ASN A 141 13.36 2.78 -8.77
CA ASN A 141 14.54 2.24 -9.43
C ASN A 141 15.73 3.21 -9.41
N ASN A 142 15.48 4.50 -9.65
CA ASN A 142 16.52 5.53 -9.57
C ASN A 142 17.10 5.65 -8.16
N ALA A 143 16.24 5.64 -7.14
CA ALA A 143 16.69 5.68 -5.74
C ALA A 143 17.53 4.44 -5.38
N ILE A 144 17.12 3.24 -5.81
CA ILE A 144 17.86 2.00 -5.57
C ILE A 144 19.20 1.98 -6.32
N SER A 145 19.21 2.45 -7.58
CA SER A 145 20.44 2.48 -8.38
C SER A 145 21.55 3.34 -7.78
N SER A 146 21.17 4.32 -6.95
CA SER A 146 22.14 5.19 -6.24
C SER A 146 22.75 4.53 -4.99
N LEU A 147 22.24 3.38 -4.52
CA LEU A 147 22.70 2.72 -3.30
C LEU A 147 24.01 1.92 -3.47
N ASN A 148 24.48 1.72 -4.69
CA ASN A 148 25.66 0.93 -5.00
C ASN A 148 25.66 -0.50 -4.38
N LYS A 149 24.46 -1.11 -4.30
CA LYS A 149 24.19 -2.47 -3.82
C LYS A 149 23.60 -3.32 -4.94
N LYS A 150 23.76 -4.66 -4.86
CA LYS A 150 23.03 -5.57 -5.76
C LYS A 150 21.54 -5.54 -5.42
N SER A 151 20.69 -5.60 -6.43
CA SER A 151 19.23 -5.50 -6.28
C SER A 151 18.63 -6.43 -5.22
N ILE A 152 19.13 -7.68 -5.15
CA ILE A 152 18.67 -8.69 -4.20
C ILE A 152 19.15 -8.46 -2.75
N GLU A 153 20.13 -7.57 -2.55
CA GLU A 153 20.70 -7.24 -1.23
C GLU A 153 20.09 -5.97 -0.64
N VAL A 154 19.28 -5.24 -1.43
CA VAL A 154 18.63 -4.00 -0.99
C VAL A 154 17.48 -4.33 -0.05
N THR A 155 17.50 -3.76 1.14
CA THR A 155 16.39 -3.85 2.12
C THR A 155 15.46 -2.65 2.04
N TRP A 156 14.27 -2.74 2.65
CA TRP A 156 13.40 -1.58 2.80
C TRP A 156 14.10 -0.43 3.54
N LEU A 157 14.85 -0.72 4.58
CA LEU A 157 15.58 0.30 5.34
C LEU A 157 16.57 1.09 4.47
N ASP A 158 17.26 0.43 3.54
CA ASP A 158 18.16 1.10 2.60
C ASP A 158 17.41 2.09 1.71
N LEU A 159 16.25 1.69 1.17
CA LEU A 159 15.43 2.58 0.34
C LEU A 159 14.80 3.70 1.18
N GLU A 160 14.29 3.39 2.36
CA GLU A 160 13.73 4.37 3.29
C GLU A 160 14.75 5.47 3.60
N GLU A 161 15.97 5.09 4.01
CA GLU A 161 17.05 6.04 4.28
C GLU A 161 17.38 6.89 3.05
N GLN A 162 17.46 6.25 1.87
CA GLN A 162 17.72 6.97 0.62
C GLN A 162 16.61 7.96 0.28
N LEU A 163 15.34 7.58 0.44
CA LEU A 163 14.19 8.47 0.18
C LEU A 163 14.16 9.66 1.15
N LEU A 164 14.53 9.43 2.42
CA LEU A 164 14.60 10.49 3.44
C LEU A 164 15.81 11.40 3.24
N ASN A 165 16.93 10.88 2.70
CA ASN A 165 18.16 11.62 2.45
C ASN A 165 18.14 12.45 1.16
N LEU A 166 17.17 12.27 0.26
CA LEU A 166 16.98 13.13 -0.92
C LEU A 166 16.86 14.63 -0.57
N LYS A 167 16.64 14.94 0.72
CA LYS A 167 16.68 16.31 1.28
C LYS A 167 18.00 17.05 1.05
N MET A 168 19.12 16.34 0.97
CA MET A 168 20.45 16.96 0.88
C MET A 168 20.82 17.40 -0.54
N SER A 169 20.07 16.98 -1.56
CA SER A 169 20.23 17.39 -2.94
C SER A 169 19.11 18.33 -3.37
N MET A 170 19.29 19.63 -3.09
CA MET A 170 18.73 20.83 -3.73
C MET A 170 17.25 20.89 -4.17
N ASP A 171 16.40 19.88 -3.92
CA ASP A 171 15.00 19.90 -4.38
C ASP A 171 14.05 19.56 -3.23
N SER A 172 13.45 20.62 -2.64
CA SER A 172 12.48 20.50 -1.54
C SER A 172 11.25 19.67 -1.91
N GLU A 173 10.90 19.59 -3.20
CA GLU A 173 9.77 18.83 -3.71
C GLU A 173 10.07 17.31 -3.69
N ASN A 174 11.28 16.90 -4.07
CA ASN A 174 11.70 15.50 -4.02
C ASN A 174 11.79 14.96 -2.58
N TYR A 175 12.26 15.77 -1.64
CA TYR A 175 12.23 15.40 -0.22
C TYR A 175 10.80 15.18 0.28
N SER A 176 9.90 16.10 -0.03
CA SER A 176 8.49 15.97 0.36
C SER A 176 7.87 14.69 -0.21
N ARG A 177 8.18 14.31 -1.44
CA ARG A 177 7.71 13.06 -2.07
C ARG A 177 8.33 11.80 -1.45
N GLY A 178 9.62 11.82 -1.13
CA GLY A 178 10.29 10.72 -0.44
C GLY A 178 9.67 10.44 0.93
N GLN A 179 9.49 11.48 1.75
CA GLN A 179 8.82 11.36 3.05
C GLN A 179 7.37 10.86 2.91
N GLN A 180 6.61 11.40 1.95
CA GLN A 180 5.23 10.95 1.69
C GLN A 180 5.18 9.46 1.32
N THR A 181 6.16 8.97 0.58
CA THR A 181 6.25 7.56 0.20
C THR A 181 6.56 6.68 1.40
N VAL A 182 7.50 7.08 2.25
CA VAL A 182 7.82 6.37 3.50
C VAL A 182 6.57 6.31 4.38
N ASP A 183 5.92 7.43 4.61
CA ASP A 183 4.69 7.50 5.41
C ASP A 183 3.57 6.65 4.81
N PHE A 184 3.45 6.61 3.48
CA PHE A 184 2.49 5.77 2.79
C PHE A 184 2.74 4.28 3.07
N VAL A 185 3.96 3.81 2.88
CA VAL A 185 4.34 2.41 3.10
C VAL A 185 4.06 2.00 4.54
N GLU A 186 4.50 2.80 5.51
CA GLU A 186 4.32 2.52 6.94
C GLU A 186 2.84 2.47 7.33
N ARG A 187 2.03 3.43 6.86
CA ARG A 187 0.59 3.46 7.14
C ARG A 187 -0.17 2.30 6.51
N VAL A 188 0.15 1.94 5.26
CA VAL A 188 -0.45 0.75 4.63
C VAL A 188 -0.11 -0.51 5.41
N ARG A 189 1.13 -0.67 5.88
CA ARG A 189 1.54 -1.81 6.72
C ARG A 189 0.76 -1.84 8.03
N ASP A 190 0.58 -0.71 8.67
CA ASP A 190 -0.21 -0.61 9.91
C ASP A 190 -1.68 -1.05 9.68
N TYR A 191 -2.33 -0.56 8.63
CA TYR A 191 -3.71 -0.95 8.30
C TYR A 191 -3.82 -2.42 7.87
N TYR A 192 -2.83 -2.93 7.16
CA TYR A 192 -2.75 -4.34 6.79
C TYR A 192 -2.70 -5.25 8.02
N TYR A 193 -1.79 -4.97 8.97
CA TYR A 193 -1.73 -5.74 10.22
C TYR A 193 -2.98 -5.58 11.08
N LEU A 194 -3.63 -4.42 11.05
CA LEU A 194 -4.89 -4.21 11.76
C LEU A 194 -6.02 -5.09 11.18
N LEU A 195 -6.11 -5.25 9.85
CA LEU A 195 -7.05 -6.17 9.20
C LEU A 195 -6.75 -7.63 9.54
N LEU A 196 -5.49 -8.04 9.47
CA LEU A 196 -5.07 -9.40 9.83
C LEU A 196 -5.39 -9.74 11.29
N ALA A 197 -5.10 -8.83 12.22
CA ALA A 197 -5.39 -9.03 13.65
C ALA A 197 -6.89 -9.19 13.93
N GLN A 198 -7.73 -8.46 13.22
CA GLN A 198 -9.20 -8.58 13.34
C GLN A 198 -9.72 -9.94 12.84
N ASN A 199 -9.09 -10.50 11.81
CA ASN A 199 -9.42 -11.86 11.35
C ASN A 199 -9.01 -12.93 12.37
N CYS A 200 -7.91 -12.71 13.09
CA CYS A 200 -7.46 -13.57 14.17
C CYS A 200 -8.39 -13.57 15.41
N SER A 201 -9.14 -12.50 15.60
CA SER A 201 -10.06 -12.35 16.73
C SER A 201 -11.46 -12.90 16.45
N ALA A 202 -11.76 -13.21 15.20
CA ALA A 202 -13.08 -13.68 14.75
C ALA A 202 -13.21 -15.22 14.69
N GLY A 203 -12.16 -15.96 15.00
CA GLY A 203 -12.10 -17.44 15.10
C GLY A 203 -11.86 -17.89 16.51
#